data_f159bd767885fd6193f986c304c6cae8
#
_entry.id   f159bd767885fd6193f986c304c6cae8
#
_cell.length_a   1.000
_cell.length_b   1.000
_cell.length_c   1.000
_cell.angle_alpha   90.00
_cell.angle_beta   90.00
_cell.angle_gamma   90.00
#
_symmetry.space_group_name_H-M   'P 1'
#
loop_
_entity.id
_entity.type
_entity.pdbx_description
1 polymer ?
#
loop_
_entity_poly.entity_id
_entity_poly.type
_entity_poly.pdbx_seq_one_letter_code
_entity_poly.pdbx_strand_id
1 'polypeptide(L)'
;MQRSAGPRVSVVVPTRNEARNLEVVLPAIAAVRPAVHEIIVVDGHSVDGTLETAERVLPWVRAITQTRKGKGNAMACGFAAATGDVIVMFDADGSADPTEIPAFVNALVAGADFAKGSRFAPGGGSDDITLLRRSGNAGLNGVANALFGTSYTDLCYGYNAFWADLLPLLDLPDPAEPAPTDGMLWGDGFEIETVLNCRIAAAGLRITEVPSVERQRIFGQTNLRTFVDGARVLRTLAAERRRAVGRRARSAGRLVPGFATLGAPVTERLGDVESLRPAGVSADRSPAGDVDGSARTPVSGLPLAPREPLDAADETRAGGPTRPAVRPHGYTGAVPATPANRDRSGVRYVLEEEPS
;
A
#
# COMPACT_ATOMS: atom_id res chain seq x y z
N MET A 1 21.56 -7.02 -1.54
CA MET A 1 21.50 -6.33 -2.85
C MET A 1 21.47 -4.83 -2.61
N GLN A 2 22.22 -4.03 -3.38
CA GLN A 2 22.10 -2.57 -3.33
C GLN A 2 20.85 -2.18 -4.12
N ARG A 3 19.88 -1.56 -3.45
CA ARG A 3 18.63 -1.10 -4.08
C ARG A 3 18.90 0.09 -4.98
N SER A 4 18.24 0.14 -6.15
CA SER A 4 18.45 1.18 -7.18
C SER A 4 17.93 2.54 -6.71
N ALA A 5 18.62 3.62 -7.09
CA ALA A 5 18.14 5.00 -6.93
C ALA A 5 17.04 5.37 -7.95
N GLY A 6 16.95 4.63 -9.06
CA GLY A 6 15.89 4.76 -10.07
C GLY A 6 15.22 3.40 -10.29
N PRO A 7 14.37 2.92 -9.35
CA PRO A 7 13.78 1.60 -9.44
C PRO A 7 12.71 1.54 -10.53
N ARG A 8 12.59 0.36 -11.15
CA ARG A 8 11.45 0.04 -12.01
C ARG A 8 10.24 -0.22 -11.12
N VAL A 9 9.10 0.39 -11.43
CA VAL A 9 7.89 0.36 -10.60
C VAL A 9 6.83 -0.50 -11.27
N SER A 10 6.38 -1.56 -10.58
CA SER A 10 5.20 -2.36 -10.95
C SER A 10 4.00 -1.87 -10.13
N VAL A 11 2.94 -1.43 -10.78
CA VAL A 11 1.68 -1.07 -10.13
C VAL A 11 0.72 -2.24 -10.23
N VAL A 12 0.32 -2.81 -9.09
CA VAL A 12 -0.62 -3.94 -9.00
C VAL A 12 -2.00 -3.42 -8.63
N VAL A 13 -2.96 -3.70 -9.51
CA VAL A 13 -4.34 -3.19 -9.44
C VAL A 13 -5.31 -4.38 -9.35
N PRO A 14 -5.72 -4.81 -8.13
CA PRO A 14 -6.74 -5.85 -7.99
C PRO A 14 -8.10 -5.28 -8.40
N THR A 15 -8.86 -6.04 -9.20
CA THR A 15 -10.14 -5.61 -9.74
C THR A 15 -11.22 -6.66 -9.55
N ARG A 16 -12.44 -6.19 -9.33
CA ARG A 16 -13.63 -7.03 -9.42
C ARG A 16 -14.84 -6.18 -9.76
N ASN A 17 -15.35 -6.31 -10.99
CA ASN A 17 -16.43 -5.50 -11.54
C ASN A 17 -16.12 -4.00 -11.49
N GLU A 18 -14.96 -3.63 -12.04
CA GLU A 18 -14.42 -2.25 -12.03
C GLU A 18 -14.23 -1.68 -13.45
N ALA A 19 -14.92 -2.23 -14.47
CA ALA A 19 -14.74 -1.82 -15.87
C ALA A 19 -14.81 -0.29 -16.05
N ARG A 20 -15.84 0.37 -15.49
CA ARG A 20 -16.01 1.82 -15.59
C ARG A 20 -14.92 2.62 -14.87
N ASN A 21 -14.42 2.12 -13.76
CA ASN A 21 -13.36 2.77 -13.01
C ASN A 21 -12.03 2.68 -13.76
N LEU A 22 -11.74 1.53 -14.39
CA LEU A 22 -10.51 1.34 -15.16
C LEU A 22 -10.38 2.29 -16.36
N GLU A 23 -11.48 2.76 -16.95
CA GLU A 23 -11.47 3.77 -18.02
C GLU A 23 -10.81 5.09 -17.56
N VAL A 24 -10.87 5.41 -16.28
CA VAL A 24 -10.29 6.62 -15.69
C VAL A 24 -8.95 6.32 -15.02
N VAL A 25 -8.89 5.25 -14.25
CA VAL A 25 -7.74 4.93 -13.39
C VAL A 25 -6.51 4.52 -14.20
N LEU A 26 -6.66 3.66 -15.21
CA LEU A 26 -5.50 3.18 -15.99
C LEU A 26 -4.77 4.29 -16.76
N PRO A 27 -5.47 5.19 -17.48
CA PRO A 27 -4.81 6.34 -18.11
C PRO A 27 -4.13 7.27 -17.10
N ALA A 28 -4.72 7.46 -15.93
CA ALA A 28 -4.15 8.30 -14.88
C ALA A 28 -2.85 7.69 -14.31
N ILE A 29 -2.80 6.37 -14.06
CA ILE A 29 -1.55 5.68 -13.65
C ILE A 29 -0.51 5.75 -14.77
N ALA A 30 -0.89 5.54 -16.03
CA ALA A 30 0.01 5.62 -17.18
C ALA A 30 0.60 7.02 -17.40
N ALA A 31 -0.10 8.06 -16.96
CA ALA A 31 0.35 9.44 -17.05
C ALA A 31 1.36 9.85 -15.98
N VAL A 32 1.58 9.04 -14.93
CA VAL A 32 2.53 9.32 -13.83
C VAL A 32 3.95 9.56 -14.36
N ARG A 33 4.66 10.48 -13.72
CA ARG A 33 6.07 10.78 -14.04
C ARG A 33 6.92 10.75 -12.77
N PRO A 34 8.09 10.07 -12.74
CA PRO A 34 8.62 9.18 -13.81
C PRO A 34 7.64 8.07 -14.18
N ALA A 35 7.70 7.60 -15.45
CA ALA A 35 6.79 6.59 -15.93
C ALA A 35 6.95 5.28 -15.12
N VAL A 36 5.84 4.65 -14.79
CA VAL A 36 5.84 3.31 -14.21
C VAL A 36 6.36 2.27 -15.22
N HIS A 37 7.02 1.23 -14.75
CA HIS A 37 7.57 0.19 -15.60
C HIS A 37 6.46 -0.70 -16.21
N GLU A 38 5.48 -1.07 -15.39
CA GLU A 38 4.33 -1.87 -15.79
C GLU A 38 3.12 -1.59 -14.91
N ILE A 39 1.94 -1.88 -15.45
CA ILE A 39 0.67 -1.92 -14.70
C ILE A 39 0.12 -3.33 -14.84
N ILE A 40 -0.19 -3.98 -13.73
CA ILE A 40 -0.72 -5.35 -13.67
C ILE A 40 -2.13 -5.27 -13.10
N VAL A 41 -3.11 -5.46 -13.96
CA VAL A 41 -4.53 -5.61 -13.56
C VAL A 41 -4.77 -7.07 -13.21
N VAL A 42 -5.24 -7.33 -12.01
CA VAL A 42 -5.52 -8.70 -11.53
C VAL A 42 -7.02 -8.85 -11.30
N ASP A 43 -7.66 -9.55 -12.20
CA ASP A 43 -9.11 -9.70 -12.22
C ASP A 43 -9.62 -10.80 -11.28
N GLY A 44 -10.59 -10.44 -10.47
CA GLY A 44 -11.29 -11.31 -9.52
C GLY A 44 -12.50 -12.05 -10.09
N HIS A 45 -12.43 -12.52 -11.32
CA HIS A 45 -13.54 -13.14 -12.06
C HIS A 45 -14.72 -12.18 -12.23
N SER A 46 -14.44 -11.01 -12.81
CA SER A 46 -15.44 -10.00 -13.15
C SER A 46 -16.41 -10.48 -14.23
N VAL A 47 -17.61 -9.91 -14.22
CA VAL A 47 -18.68 -10.25 -15.17
C VAL A 47 -19.16 -9.02 -15.96
N ASP A 48 -18.52 -7.88 -15.78
CA ASP A 48 -18.88 -6.58 -16.35
C ASP A 48 -17.97 -6.14 -17.52
N GLY A 49 -17.06 -7.01 -17.99
CA GLY A 49 -16.11 -6.67 -19.04
C GLY A 49 -14.85 -5.93 -18.51
N THR A 50 -14.50 -6.12 -17.24
CA THR A 50 -13.32 -5.47 -16.62
C THR A 50 -12.04 -5.76 -17.38
N LEU A 51 -11.73 -7.03 -17.75
CA LEU A 51 -10.49 -7.40 -18.47
C LEU A 51 -10.46 -6.79 -19.86
N GLU A 52 -11.55 -6.93 -20.63
CA GLU A 52 -11.68 -6.37 -21.97
C GLU A 52 -11.52 -4.84 -21.96
N THR A 53 -12.05 -4.20 -20.91
CA THR A 53 -11.89 -2.75 -20.73
C THR A 53 -10.45 -2.38 -20.42
N ALA A 54 -9.76 -3.12 -19.57
CA ALA A 54 -8.35 -2.88 -19.26
C ALA A 54 -7.49 -2.92 -20.54
N GLU A 55 -7.62 -3.97 -21.34
CA GLU A 55 -6.87 -4.15 -22.59
C GLU A 55 -7.22 -3.10 -23.65
N ARG A 56 -8.49 -2.72 -23.74
CA ARG A 56 -8.96 -1.68 -24.68
C ARG A 56 -8.42 -0.30 -24.32
N VAL A 57 -8.44 0.04 -23.04
CA VAL A 57 -8.06 1.37 -22.55
C VAL A 57 -6.54 1.54 -22.56
N LEU A 58 -5.81 0.49 -22.22
CA LEU A 58 -4.36 0.50 -22.14
C LEU A 58 -3.77 -0.78 -22.75
N PRO A 59 -3.56 -0.82 -24.10
CA PRO A 59 -3.17 -2.06 -24.80
C PRO A 59 -1.86 -2.73 -24.32
N TRP A 60 -1.02 -2.02 -23.57
CA TRP A 60 0.21 -2.57 -22.99
C TRP A 60 0.05 -3.00 -21.51
N VAL A 61 -1.15 -2.85 -20.93
CA VAL A 61 -1.42 -3.35 -19.58
C VAL A 61 -1.26 -4.87 -19.53
N ARG A 62 -0.73 -5.35 -18.44
CA ARG A 62 -0.70 -6.78 -18.19
C ARG A 62 -1.95 -7.19 -17.41
N ALA A 63 -2.92 -7.75 -18.11
CA ALA A 63 -4.16 -8.24 -17.51
C ALA A 63 -4.03 -9.73 -17.20
N ILE A 64 -4.30 -10.13 -15.97
CA ILE A 64 -4.27 -11.52 -15.50
C ILE A 64 -5.47 -11.81 -14.62
N THR A 65 -5.88 -13.08 -14.52
CA THR A 65 -6.94 -13.52 -13.61
C THR A 65 -6.34 -14.14 -12.34
N GLN A 66 -6.90 -13.83 -11.18
CA GLN A 66 -6.50 -14.46 -9.92
C GLN A 66 -6.81 -15.96 -9.91
N THR A 67 -6.06 -16.73 -9.14
CA THR A 67 -6.17 -18.20 -9.11
C THR A 67 -7.19 -18.70 -8.09
N ARG A 68 -7.40 -17.98 -7.01
CA ARG A 68 -8.35 -18.27 -5.94
C ARG A 68 -9.18 -17.01 -5.64
N LYS A 69 -10.23 -17.15 -4.85
CA LYS A 69 -11.10 -16.04 -4.45
C LYS A 69 -10.41 -15.15 -3.40
N GLY A 70 -10.61 -13.83 -3.50
CA GLY A 70 -10.25 -12.84 -2.47
C GLY A 70 -9.23 -11.79 -2.94
N LYS A 71 -9.27 -10.59 -2.33
CA LYS A 71 -8.37 -9.47 -2.66
C LYS A 71 -6.89 -9.84 -2.45
N GLY A 72 -6.60 -10.58 -1.37
CA GLY A 72 -5.24 -10.99 -1.07
C GLY A 72 -4.68 -11.98 -2.07
N ASN A 73 -5.51 -12.89 -2.61
CA ASN A 73 -5.07 -13.75 -3.71
C ASN A 73 -4.80 -12.94 -4.99
N ALA A 74 -5.66 -11.98 -5.32
CA ALA A 74 -5.39 -11.08 -6.45
C ALA A 74 -4.06 -10.34 -6.27
N MET A 75 -3.79 -9.82 -5.06
CA MET A 75 -2.51 -9.19 -4.74
C MET A 75 -1.33 -10.18 -4.87
N ALA A 76 -1.44 -11.40 -4.33
CA ALA A 76 -0.39 -12.41 -4.44
C ALA A 76 -0.08 -12.79 -5.90
N CYS A 77 -1.12 -12.94 -6.74
CA CYS A 77 -0.97 -13.16 -8.18
C CYS A 77 -0.24 -11.98 -8.87
N GLY A 78 -0.64 -10.76 -8.55
CA GLY A 78 -0.01 -9.55 -9.08
C GLY A 78 1.45 -9.41 -8.64
N PHE A 79 1.76 -9.69 -7.38
CA PHE A 79 3.12 -9.66 -6.84
C PHE A 79 4.01 -10.72 -7.50
N ALA A 80 3.50 -11.93 -7.70
CA ALA A 80 4.23 -12.99 -8.41
C ALA A 80 4.47 -12.66 -9.88
N ALA A 81 3.59 -11.87 -10.49
CA ALA A 81 3.71 -11.44 -11.88
C ALA A 81 4.61 -10.20 -12.06
N ALA A 82 4.87 -9.44 -11.00
CA ALA A 82 5.64 -8.20 -11.06
C ALA A 82 7.11 -8.45 -11.42
N THR A 83 7.64 -7.58 -12.31
CA THR A 83 9.03 -7.64 -12.79
C THR A 83 9.84 -6.40 -12.40
N GLY A 84 9.20 -5.42 -11.78
CA GLY A 84 9.84 -4.20 -11.25
C GLY A 84 10.58 -4.45 -9.94
N ASP A 85 11.37 -3.47 -9.56
CA ASP A 85 12.15 -3.48 -8.33
C ASP A 85 11.31 -3.04 -7.12
N VAL A 86 10.27 -2.24 -7.38
CA VAL A 86 9.29 -1.74 -6.41
C VAL A 86 7.89 -2.15 -6.84
N ILE A 87 7.10 -2.60 -5.89
CA ILE A 87 5.68 -2.91 -6.07
C ILE A 87 4.85 -1.82 -5.40
N VAL A 88 3.89 -1.28 -6.13
CA VAL A 88 2.88 -0.35 -5.63
C VAL A 88 1.53 -1.06 -5.64
N MET A 89 0.87 -1.10 -4.50
CA MET A 89 -0.51 -1.59 -4.35
C MET A 89 -1.47 -0.45 -4.61
N PHE A 90 -2.35 -0.57 -5.59
CA PHE A 90 -3.25 0.49 -6.01
C PHE A 90 -4.67 -0.02 -6.24
N ASP A 91 -5.65 0.53 -5.54
CA ASP A 91 -7.05 0.10 -5.69
C ASP A 91 -7.67 0.65 -6.99
N ALA A 92 -8.51 -0.15 -7.63
CA ALA A 92 -9.09 0.15 -8.95
C ALA A 92 -10.24 1.16 -8.91
N ASP A 93 -10.73 1.53 -7.74
CA ASP A 93 -11.97 2.32 -7.56
C ASP A 93 -11.81 3.83 -7.74
N GLY A 94 -10.59 4.28 -7.97
CA GLY A 94 -10.26 5.70 -8.16
C GLY A 94 -10.24 6.52 -6.87
N SER A 95 -10.28 5.89 -5.70
CA SER A 95 -10.14 6.58 -4.42
C SER A 95 -8.70 7.03 -4.13
N ALA A 96 -7.71 6.34 -4.67
CA ALA A 96 -6.30 6.71 -4.56
C ALA A 96 -5.86 7.62 -5.71
N ASP A 97 -4.98 8.59 -5.42
CA ASP A 97 -4.44 9.52 -6.42
C ASP A 97 -3.14 8.95 -7.02
N PRO A 98 -3.09 8.59 -8.32
CA PRO A 98 -1.88 8.07 -8.95
C PRO A 98 -0.70 9.06 -8.92
N THR A 99 -0.95 10.36 -8.83
CA THR A 99 0.12 11.37 -8.75
C THR A 99 0.95 11.28 -7.48
N GLU A 100 0.49 10.53 -6.49
CA GLU A 100 1.21 10.26 -5.24
C GLU A 100 2.24 9.12 -5.38
N ILE A 101 2.18 8.27 -6.42
CA ILE A 101 3.14 7.16 -6.65
C ILE A 101 4.60 7.60 -6.50
N PRO A 102 5.05 8.72 -7.07
CA PRO A 102 6.44 9.18 -6.88
C PRO A 102 6.81 9.43 -5.42
N ALA A 103 5.88 9.87 -4.57
CA ALA A 103 6.15 10.10 -3.16
C ALA A 103 6.43 8.79 -2.41
N PHE A 104 5.67 7.73 -2.72
CA PHE A 104 5.92 6.38 -2.18
C PHE A 104 7.28 5.83 -2.63
N VAL A 105 7.59 5.95 -3.91
CA VAL A 105 8.89 5.52 -4.47
C VAL A 105 10.04 6.30 -3.82
N ASN A 106 9.91 7.61 -3.67
CA ASN A 106 10.92 8.45 -3.04
C ASN A 106 11.15 8.07 -1.57
N ALA A 107 10.11 7.72 -0.81
CA ALA A 107 10.26 7.23 0.55
C ALA A 107 11.10 5.94 0.60
N LEU A 108 10.90 5.02 -0.34
CA LEU A 108 11.68 3.78 -0.47
C LEU A 108 13.13 4.07 -0.85
N VAL A 109 13.38 4.94 -1.83
CA VAL A 109 14.73 5.35 -2.25
C VAL A 109 15.46 6.10 -1.14
N ALA A 110 14.74 6.89 -0.32
CA ALA A 110 15.29 7.56 0.86
C ALA A 110 15.64 6.58 2.01
N GLY A 111 15.33 5.30 1.84
CA GLY A 111 15.79 4.25 2.73
C GLY A 111 14.71 3.51 3.50
N ALA A 112 13.41 3.75 3.25
CA ALA A 112 12.36 2.90 3.77
C ALA A 112 12.39 1.52 3.10
N ASP A 113 11.92 0.50 3.83
CA ASP A 113 11.68 -0.83 3.29
C ASP A 113 10.23 -0.94 2.80
N PHE A 114 9.34 -0.24 3.49
CA PHE A 114 7.91 -0.20 3.23
C PHE A 114 7.40 1.25 3.36
N ALA A 115 6.78 1.77 2.30
CA ALA A 115 6.11 3.06 2.26
C ALA A 115 4.61 2.82 2.45
N LYS A 116 4.09 3.28 3.59
CA LYS A 116 2.70 3.08 4.02
C LYS A 116 1.90 4.35 3.78
N GLY A 117 0.87 4.29 2.95
CA GLY A 117 -0.05 5.41 2.80
C GLY A 117 -0.80 5.71 4.09
N SER A 118 -0.96 6.98 4.41
CA SER A 118 -1.73 7.41 5.57
C SER A 118 -2.56 8.65 5.26
N ARG A 119 -3.87 8.52 5.50
CA ARG A 119 -4.84 9.61 5.44
C ARG A 119 -4.76 10.55 6.64
N PHE A 120 -4.04 10.12 7.69
CA PHE A 120 -3.92 10.84 8.96
C PHE A 120 -2.53 11.40 9.22
N ALA A 121 -1.56 11.10 8.36
CA ALA A 121 -0.26 11.78 8.38
C ALA A 121 -0.43 13.26 8.00
N PRO A 122 0.44 14.17 8.50
CA PRO A 122 0.39 15.58 8.10
C PRO A 122 0.43 15.75 6.57
N GLY A 123 -0.61 16.35 5.99
CA GLY A 123 -0.79 16.47 4.54
C GLY A 123 -1.65 15.40 3.89
N GLY A 124 -2.05 14.36 4.64
CA GLY A 124 -3.04 13.39 4.19
C GLY A 124 -4.48 13.83 4.47
N GLY A 125 -5.44 13.08 3.94
CA GLY A 125 -6.86 13.37 4.10
C GLY A 125 -7.76 12.24 3.58
N SER A 126 -9.06 12.36 3.81
CA SER A 126 -10.07 11.49 3.21
C SER A 126 -11.37 12.25 3.03
N ASP A 127 -11.91 12.18 1.82
CA ASP A 127 -13.22 12.76 1.46
C ASP A 127 -14.40 11.81 1.83
N ASP A 128 -14.09 10.54 2.21
CA ASP A 128 -15.09 9.48 2.42
C ASP A 128 -15.13 8.95 3.87
N ILE A 129 -14.17 9.31 4.73
CA ILE A 129 -14.09 8.70 6.06
C ILE A 129 -15.08 9.32 7.04
N THR A 130 -15.95 8.50 7.61
CA THR A 130 -16.86 8.92 8.69
C THR A 130 -16.14 9.01 10.05
N LEU A 131 -16.69 9.80 10.99
CA LEU A 131 -16.16 9.89 12.36
C LEU A 131 -16.07 8.53 13.04
N LEU A 132 -17.04 7.64 12.79
CA LEU A 132 -17.03 6.28 13.35
C LEU A 132 -15.86 5.45 12.77
N ARG A 133 -15.63 5.51 11.46
CA ARG A 133 -14.51 4.81 10.82
C ARG A 133 -13.17 5.39 11.29
N ARG A 134 -13.08 6.71 11.44
CA ARG A 134 -11.88 7.39 11.94
C ARG A 134 -11.53 6.95 13.37
N SER A 135 -12.49 6.95 14.30
CA SER A 135 -12.26 6.50 15.68
C SER A 135 -11.99 5.00 15.76
N GLY A 136 -12.68 4.18 14.96
CA GLY A 136 -12.40 2.75 14.83
C GLY A 136 -10.96 2.47 14.35
N ASN A 137 -10.52 3.17 13.29
CA ASN A 137 -9.14 3.05 12.79
C ASN A 137 -8.11 3.48 13.85
N ALA A 138 -8.35 4.57 14.59
CA ALA A 138 -7.48 5.01 15.68
C ALA A 138 -7.33 3.93 16.77
N GLY A 139 -8.43 3.26 17.14
CA GLY A 139 -8.42 2.14 18.07
C GLY A 139 -7.59 0.95 17.54
N LEU A 140 -7.79 0.58 16.27
CA LEU A 140 -7.03 -0.49 15.60
C LEU A 140 -5.55 -0.15 15.49
N ASN A 141 -5.20 1.10 15.17
CA ASN A 141 -3.81 1.58 15.17
C ASN A 141 -3.17 1.42 16.57
N GLY A 142 -3.88 1.82 17.63
CA GLY A 142 -3.40 1.65 19.00
C GLY A 142 -3.07 0.20 19.34
N VAL A 143 -3.94 -0.74 18.96
CA VAL A 143 -3.72 -2.18 19.16
C VAL A 143 -2.52 -2.67 18.35
N ALA A 144 -2.44 -2.33 17.05
CA ALA A 144 -1.33 -2.72 16.18
C ALA A 144 0.01 -2.19 16.70
N ASN A 145 0.05 -0.91 17.06
CA ASN A 145 1.25 -0.24 17.58
C ASN A 145 1.73 -0.88 18.89
N ALA A 146 0.81 -1.20 19.82
CA ALA A 146 1.15 -1.90 21.07
C ALA A 146 1.66 -3.33 20.84
N LEU A 147 1.07 -4.06 19.88
CA LEU A 147 1.44 -5.45 19.60
C LEU A 147 2.77 -5.57 18.83
N PHE A 148 3.06 -4.67 17.91
CA PHE A 148 4.19 -4.78 16.98
C PHE A 148 5.29 -3.75 17.21
N GLY A 149 5.10 -2.78 18.11
CA GLY A 149 6.07 -1.72 18.39
C GLY A 149 6.21 -0.72 17.23
N THR A 150 5.10 -0.44 16.55
CA THR A 150 5.03 0.51 15.42
C THR A 150 4.42 1.84 15.84
N SER A 151 4.35 2.78 14.92
CA SER A 151 3.70 4.09 15.07
C SER A 151 2.71 4.37 13.95
N TYR A 152 1.98 3.35 13.48
CA TYR A 152 0.98 3.53 12.43
C TYR A 152 -0.07 4.56 12.82
N THR A 153 -0.34 5.49 11.89
CA THR A 153 -1.47 6.43 12.00
C THR A 153 -2.67 5.96 11.17
N ASP A 154 -2.45 5.06 10.18
CA ASP A 154 -3.50 4.51 9.33
C ASP A 154 -3.25 3.06 8.92
N LEU A 155 -3.60 2.11 9.79
CA LEU A 155 -3.42 0.67 9.54
C LEU A 155 -4.24 0.16 8.36
N CYS A 156 -5.45 0.69 8.18
CA CYS A 156 -6.47 0.10 7.28
C CYS A 156 -6.42 0.66 5.85
N TYR A 157 -5.54 1.60 5.54
CA TYR A 157 -5.45 2.15 4.21
C TYR A 157 -4.61 1.26 3.28
N GLY A 158 -5.14 0.94 2.08
CA GLY A 158 -4.58 -0.06 1.17
C GLY A 158 -3.47 0.43 0.24
N TYR A 159 -3.27 1.75 0.09
CA TYR A 159 -2.26 2.33 -0.78
C TYR A 159 -0.88 2.22 -0.14
N ASN A 160 -0.05 1.32 -0.63
CA ASN A 160 1.27 1.01 -0.07
C ASN A 160 2.27 0.73 -1.19
N ALA A 161 3.57 0.90 -0.89
CA ALA A 161 4.64 0.47 -1.78
C ALA A 161 5.77 -0.20 -1.00
N PHE A 162 6.47 -1.14 -1.64
CA PHE A 162 7.57 -1.85 -1.02
C PHE A 162 8.54 -2.41 -2.07
N TRP A 163 9.74 -2.73 -1.64
CA TRP A 163 10.72 -3.38 -2.49
C TRP A 163 10.33 -4.82 -2.79
N ALA A 164 10.40 -5.24 -4.06
CA ALA A 164 10.03 -6.58 -4.50
C ALA A 164 10.87 -7.70 -3.84
N ASP A 165 12.10 -7.39 -3.39
CA ASP A 165 12.96 -8.32 -2.65
C ASP A 165 12.40 -8.74 -1.28
N LEU A 166 11.35 -8.07 -0.81
CA LEU A 166 10.64 -8.41 0.44
C LEU A 166 9.56 -9.48 0.26
N LEU A 167 9.17 -9.83 -0.96
CA LEU A 167 8.11 -10.81 -1.22
C LEU A 167 8.29 -12.14 -0.47
N PRO A 168 9.49 -12.75 -0.43
CA PRO A 168 9.68 -14.00 0.32
C PRO A 168 9.44 -13.86 1.83
N LEU A 169 9.66 -12.66 2.38
CA LEU A 169 9.45 -12.36 3.80
C LEU A 169 7.97 -12.21 4.12
N LEU A 170 7.19 -11.74 3.16
CA LEU A 170 5.75 -11.56 3.32
C LEU A 170 5.04 -12.90 3.47
N ASP A 171 5.60 -14.02 2.97
CA ASP A 171 5.15 -15.40 3.20
C ASP A 171 3.65 -15.56 2.93
N LEU A 172 3.20 -15.01 1.79
CA LEU A 172 1.82 -15.13 1.32
C LEU A 172 1.58 -16.52 0.74
N PRO A 173 0.32 -16.99 0.68
CA PRO A 173 -0.02 -18.23 -0.01
C PRO A 173 0.45 -18.18 -1.47
N ASP A 174 1.10 -19.25 -1.93
CA ASP A 174 1.52 -19.36 -3.32
C ASP A 174 0.29 -19.29 -4.25
N PRO A 175 0.29 -18.39 -5.26
CA PRO A 175 -0.79 -18.39 -6.26
C PRO A 175 -1.04 -19.73 -6.92
N ALA A 176 -0.04 -20.58 -7.07
CA ALA A 176 -0.17 -21.92 -7.65
C ALA A 176 -0.82 -22.94 -6.70
N GLU A 177 -0.93 -22.64 -5.40
CA GLU A 177 -1.59 -23.51 -4.45
C GLU A 177 -3.09 -23.63 -4.77
N PRO A 178 -3.67 -24.86 -4.80
CA PRO A 178 -5.08 -25.04 -5.12
C PRO A 178 -5.98 -24.40 -4.07
N ALA A 179 -7.18 -23.99 -4.49
CA ALA A 179 -8.19 -23.50 -3.57
C ALA A 179 -8.55 -24.57 -2.53
N PRO A 180 -8.70 -24.20 -1.24
CA PRO A 180 -9.17 -25.15 -0.25
C PRO A 180 -10.64 -25.55 -0.56
N THR A 181 -11.03 -26.72 -0.10
CA THR A 181 -12.42 -27.22 -0.27
C THR A 181 -13.43 -26.26 0.35
N ASP A 182 -13.09 -25.68 1.51
CA ASP A 182 -13.91 -24.73 2.23
C ASP A 182 -13.15 -23.46 2.56
N GLY A 183 -13.77 -22.30 2.35
CA GLY A 183 -13.24 -21.01 2.75
C GLY A 183 -12.14 -20.46 1.84
N MET A 184 -11.18 -19.75 2.43
CA MET A 184 -10.02 -19.12 1.78
C MET A 184 -8.77 -19.40 2.59
N LEU A 185 -7.61 -19.47 1.93
CA LEU A 185 -6.32 -19.50 2.61
C LEU A 185 -6.11 -18.20 3.40
N TRP A 186 -5.37 -18.31 4.50
CA TRP A 186 -5.05 -17.13 5.31
C TRP A 186 -4.15 -16.16 4.55
N GLY A 187 -4.65 -14.98 4.30
CA GLY A 187 -4.01 -13.95 3.49
C GLY A 187 -4.63 -13.79 2.10
N ASP A 188 -5.54 -14.68 1.66
CA ASP A 188 -6.25 -14.53 0.39
C ASP A 188 -7.37 -13.46 0.44
N GLY A 189 -7.89 -13.16 1.63
CA GLY A 189 -9.04 -12.28 1.81
C GLY A 189 -8.70 -10.80 1.97
N PHE A 190 -9.67 -10.04 2.51
CA PHE A 190 -9.51 -8.61 2.81
C PHE A 190 -8.61 -8.32 4.01
N GLU A 191 -8.13 -9.36 4.71
CA GLU A 191 -7.13 -9.20 5.78
C GLU A 191 -5.74 -8.87 5.24
N ILE A 192 -5.51 -8.93 3.92
CA ILE A 192 -4.19 -8.84 3.29
C ILE A 192 -3.40 -7.60 3.72
N GLU A 193 -4.02 -6.42 3.75
CA GLU A 193 -3.31 -5.19 4.14
C GLU A 193 -2.82 -5.28 5.59
N THR A 194 -3.67 -5.79 6.48
CA THR A 194 -3.29 -5.99 7.89
C THR A 194 -2.19 -7.04 8.03
N VAL A 195 -2.26 -8.14 7.27
CA VAL A 195 -1.23 -9.18 7.23
C VAL A 195 0.11 -8.60 6.80
N LEU A 196 0.15 -7.82 5.72
CA LEU A 196 1.37 -7.17 5.22
C LEU A 196 1.97 -6.26 6.29
N ASN A 197 1.17 -5.34 6.84
CA ASN A 197 1.61 -4.40 7.88
C ASN A 197 2.19 -5.13 9.10
N CYS A 198 1.54 -6.21 9.56
CA CYS A 198 2.03 -7.01 10.69
C CYS A 198 3.35 -7.73 10.38
N ARG A 199 3.49 -8.30 9.19
CA ARG A 199 4.68 -9.07 8.81
C ARG A 199 5.89 -8.18 8.60
N ILE A 200 5.70 -7.02 7.95
CA ILE A 200 6.72 -5.99 7.80
C ILE A 200 7.20 -5.50 9.18
N ALA A 201 6.27 -5.17 10.07
CA ALA A 201 6.59 -4.72 11.43
C ALA A 201 7.29 -5.82 12.25
N ALA A 202 6.81 -7.06 12.20
CA ALA A 202 7.40 -8.19 12.92
C ALA A 202 8.83 -8.52 12.46
N ALA A 203 9.15 -8.20 11.19
CA ALA A 203 10.48 -8.34 10.62
C ALA A 203 11.44 -7.20 11.01
N GLY A 204 10.95 -6.15 11.67
CA GLY A 204 11.77 -5.00 12.08
C GLY A 204 12.21 -4.13 10.91
N LEU A 205 11.46 -4.13 9.83
CA LEU A 205 11.77 -3.32 8.64
C LEU A 205 11.43 -1.85 8.87
N ARG A 206 12.10 -0.97 8.11
CA ARG A 206 11.88 0.48 8.18
C ARG A 206 10.60 0.86 7.44
N ILE A 207 9.63 1.37 8.19
CA ILE A 207 8.35 1.81 7.67
C ILE A 207 8.34 3.34 7.66
N THR A 208 7.97 3.93 6.52
CA THR A 208 7.74 5.36 6.40
C THR A 208 6.30 5.59 5.98
N GLU A 209 5.55 6.38 6.74
CA GLU A 209 4.22 6.80 6.32
C GLU A 209 4.31 7.93 5.30
N VAL A 210 3.56 7.78 4.22
CA VAL A 210 3.44 8.76 3.14
C VAL A 210 2.05 9.38 3.23
N PRO A 211 1.94 10.70 3.36
CA PRO A 211 0.64 11.38 3.31
C PRO A 211 -0.08 11.06 2.00
N SER A 212 -1.34 10.69 2.09
CA SER A 212 -2.18 10.36 0.94
C SER A 212 -3.59 10.87 1.15
N VAL A 213 -4.22 11.35 0.08
CA VAL A 213 -5.59 11.87 0.10
C VAL A 213 -6.52 10.87 -0.57
N GLU A 214 -7.34 10.19 0.25
CA GLU A 214 -8.39 9.31 -0.25
C GLU A 214 -9.56 10.14 -0.79
N ARG A 215 -9.85 9.97 -2.07
CA ARG A 215 -11.01 10.55 -2.75
C ARG A 215 -12.23 9.67 -2.60
N GLN A 216 -13.39 10.17 -2.95
CA GLN A 216 -14.56 9.32 -3.13
C GLN A 216 -14.34 8.38 -4.31
N ARG A 217 -14.82 7.14 -4.19
CA ARG A 217 -14.90 6.17 -5.28
C ARG A 217 -15.61 6.81 -6.47
N ILE A 218 -15.09 6.62 -7.70
CA ILE A 218 -15.65 7.25 -8.89
C ILE A 218 -16.99 6.58 -9.26
N PHE A 219 -17.02 5.24 -9.32
CA PHE A 219 -18.23 4.48 -9.61
C PHE A 219 -18.39 3.31 -8.65
N GLY A 220 -19.63 2.85 -8.47
CA GLY A 220 -19.96 1.71 -7.60
C GLY A 220 -20.18 2.12 -6.14
N GLN A 221 -20.40 1.12 -5.28
CA GLN A 221 -20.63 1.29 -3.85
C GLN A 221 -19.55 0.55 -3.05
N THR A 222 -19.24 1.07 -1.86
CA THR A 222 -18.31 0.42 -0.96
C THR A 222 -18.92 -0.84 -0.33
N ASN A 223 -18.17 -1.94 -0.35
CA ASN A 223 -18.54 -3.19 0.30
C ASN A 223 -18.08 -3.26 1.77
N LEU A 224 -17.52 -2.17 2.31
CA LEU A 224 -16.97 -2.16 3.67
C LEU A 224 -18.07 -2.15 4.73
N ARG A 225 -18.03 -3.16 5.62
CA ARG A 225 -18.88 -3.29 6.81
C ARG A 225 -18.06 -2.95 8.06
N THR A 226 -18.22 -1.75 8.59
CA THR A 226 -17.34 -1.17 9.64
C THR A 226 -17.08 -2.12 10.82
N PHE A 227 -18.11 -2.75 11.39
CA PHE A 227 -17.92 -3.64 12.54
C PHE A 227 -17.34 -5.01 12.18
N VAL A 228 -17.80 -5.60 11.06
CA VAL A 228 -17.33 -6.92 10.59
C VAL A 228 -15.85 -6.82 10.19
N ASP A 229 -15.49 -5.77 9.48
CA ASP A 229 -14.13 -5.55 9.02
C ASP A 229 -13.21 -5.15 10.19
N GLY A 230 -13.68 -4.34 11.13
CA GLY A 230 -12.96 -4.06 12.38
C GLY A 230 -12.65 -5.33 13.19
N ALA A 231 -13.63 -6.23 13.35
CA ALA A 231 -13.42 -7.51 14.02
C ALA A 231 -12.43 -8.41 13.25
N ARG A 232 -12.49 -8.40 11.90
CA ARG A 232 -11.52 -9.10 11.04
C ARG A 232 -10.11 -8.58 11.27
N VAL A 233 -9.90 -7.26 11.29
CA VAL A 233 -8.59 -6.65 11.57
C VAL A 233 -8.08 -7.07 12.95
N LEU A 234 -8.88 -7.00 14.01
CA LEU A 234 -8.47 -7.44 15.35
C LEU A 234 -8.07 -8.91 15.39
N ARG A 235 -8.86 -9.79 14.73
CA ARG A 235 -8.52 -11.22 14.60
C ARG A 235 -7.18 -11.41 13.87
N THR A 236 -6.94 -10.63 12.82
CA THR A 236 -5.70 -10.68 12.03
C THR A 236 -4.51 -10.23 12.87
N LEU A 237 -4.62 -9.11 13.60
CA LEU A 237 -3.58 -8.65 14.52
C LEU A 237 -3.20 -9.72 15.55
N ALA A 238 -4.19 -10.38 16.16
CA ALA A 238 -3.95 -11.44 17.13
C ALA A 238 -3.28 -12.68 16.49
N ALA A 239 -3.73 -13.10 15.32
CA ALA A 239 -3.17 -14.25 14.59
C ALA A 239 -1.73 -13.99 14.17
N GLU A 240 -1.45 -12.84 13.54
CA GLU A 240 -0.10 -12.48 13.09
C GLU A 240 0.85 -12.24 14.27
N ARG A 241 0.36 -11.73 15.40
CA ARG A 241 1.17 -11.65 16.64
C ARG A 241 1.60 -13.02 17.14
N ARG A 242 0.66 -13.98 17.20
CA ARG A 242 0.97 -15.39 17.60
C ARG A 242 2.00 -16.00 16.66
N ARG A 243 1.83 -15.77 15.33
CA ARG A 243 2.77 -16.22 14.31
C ARG A 243 4.17 -15.62 14.52
N ALA A 244 4.28 -14.31 14.75
CA ALA A 244 5.55 -13.64 14.97
C ALA A 244 6.29 -14.16 16.21
N VAL A 245 5.57 -14.37 17.32
CA VAL A 245 6.14 -14.96 18.55
C VAL A 245 6.62 -16.39 18.30
N GLY A 246 5.82 -17.22 17.62
CA GLY A 246 6.18 -18.59 17.28
C GLY A 246 7.40 -18.69 16.35
N ARG A 247 7.58 -17.74 15.42
CA ARG A 247 8.78 -17.67 14.57
C ARG A 247 10.02 -17.30 15.38
N ARG A 248 9.94 -16.28 16.26
CA ARG A 248 11.05 -15.91 17.15
C ARG A 248 11.49 -17.05 18.06
N ALA A 249 10.54 -17.77 18.64
CA ALA A 249 10.84 -18.94 19.49
C ALA A 249 11.55 -20.06 18.71
N ARG A 250 11.13 -20.33 17.48
CA ARG A 250 11.77 -21.35 16.61
C ARG A 250 13.18 -20.93 16.17
N SER A 251 13.41 -19.66 15.90
CA SER A 251 14.74 -19.14 15.55
C SER A 251 15.67 -19.18 16.76
N ALA A 252 15.19 -18.84 17.96
CA ALA A 252 15.96 -18.94 19.19
C ALA A 252 16.30 -20.41 19.56
N GLY A 253 15.35 -21.35 19.37
CA GLY A 253 15.60 -22.77 19.62
C GLY A 253 16.53 -23.45 18.62
N ARG A 254 16.78 -22.84 17.45
CA ARG A 254 17.75 -23.32 16.45
C ARG A 254 19.18 -22.88 16.72
N LEU A 255 19.40 -21.94 17.66
CA LEU A 255 20.71 -21.43 18.04
C LEU A 255 21.38 -22.23 19.17
N VAL A 256 20.83 -23.38 19.62
CA VAL A 256 21.45 -24.26 20.61
C VAL A 256 21.33 -25.72 20.17
N PRO A 257 22.31 -26.23 19.41
CA PRO A 257 23.05 -27.40 19.90
C PRO A 257 24.54 -27.21 19.66
N GLY A 258 25.34 -27.22 20.74
CA GLY A 258 26.77 -27.48 20.62
C GLY A 258 27.71 -26.49 21.31
N PHE A 259 27.41 -26.06 22.53
CA PHE A 259 28.45 -25.66 23.48
C PHE A 259 28.21 -26.33 24.82
N ALA A 260 28.43 -27.64 24.84
CA ALA A 260 28.70 -28.36 26.07
C ALA A 260 30.18 -28.69 26.08
N THR A 261 30.81 -28.26 27.12
CA THR A 261 32.14 -28.68 27.59
C THR A 261 33.36 -28.33 26.72
N LEU A 262 33.97 -27.19 27.04
CA LEU A 262 35.41 -27.08 27.00
C LEU A 262 35.88 -26.28 28.24
N GLY A 263 36.54 -27.01 29.14
CA GLY A 263 37.72 -26.63 29.89
C GLY A 263 37.63 -25.50 30.91
N ALA A 264 37.94 -25.84 32.13
CA ALA A 264 38.23 -25.01 33.26
C ALA A 264 39.16 -23.82 32.90
N PRO A 265 39.13 -22.71 33.66
CA PRO A 265 39.99 -21.54 33.39
C PRO A 265 41.44 -21.92 33.69
N VAL A 266 42.29 -21.84 32.67
CA VAL A 266 43.73 -21.79 32.82
C VAL A 266 44.09 -20.37 33.29
N THR A 267 44.40 -20.26 34.57
CA THR A 267 45.08 -19.09 35.13
C THR A 267 46.53 -19.12 34.68
N GLU A 268 46.87 -18.48 33.60
CA GLU A 268 48.24 -18.16 33.24
C GLU A 268 48.59 -16.76 33.77
N ARG A 269 49.59 -16.73 34.65
CA ARG A 269 50.15 -15.54 35.25
C ARG A 269 50.80 -14.69 34.14
N LEU A 270 50.44 -13.43 34.07
CA LEU A 270 51.19 -12.44 33.35
C LEU A 270 52.59 -12.27 33.98
N GLY A 271 53.60 -12.76 33.27
CA GLY A 271 54.99 -12.43 33.49
C GLY A 271 55.33 -11.16 32.72
N ASP A 272 56.11 -10.32 33.37
CA ASP A 272 56.65 -9.04 32.93
C ASP A 272 57.20 -9.04 31.51
N VAL A 273 56.76 -8.10 30.70
CA VAL A 273 57.47 -7.65 29.50
C VAL A 273 57.61 -6.14 29.56
N GLU A 274 58.67 -5.73 30.21
CA GLU A 274 59.27 -4.44 30.11
C GLU A 274 60.11 -4.37 28.82
N SER A 275 60.13 -3.19 28.18
CA SER A 275 61.02 -2.78 27.11
C SER A 275 60.79 -3.30 25.68
N LEU A 276 60.19 -2.40 24.88
CA LEU A 276 60.67 -2.05 23.53
C LEU A 276 60.04 -0.71 23.09
N ARG A 277 60.81 0.35 23.30
CA ARG A 277 60.55 1.64 22.66
C ARG A 277 61.03 1.59 21.21
N PRO A 278 60.32 2.09 20.23
CA PRO A 278 60.93 2.48 18.95
C PRO A 278 61.42 3.93 19.02
N ALA A 279 62.59 4.09 18.42
CA ALA A 279 63.35 5.33 18.30
C ALA A 279 62.67 6.41 17.48
N GLY A 280 62.98 7.65 17.81
CA GLY A 280 62.38 8.86 17.32
C GLY A 280 62.55 9.15 15.82
N VAL A 281 61.63 9.93 15.33
CA VAL A 281 61.82 10.79 14.17
C VAL A 281 61.52 12.22 14.61
N SER A 282 62.53 13.07 14.37
CA SER A 282 62.64 14.45 14.77
C SER A 282 61.61 15.37 14.15
N ALA A 283 61.15 16.30 14.98
CA ALA A 283 60.46 17.50 14.56
C ALA A 283 61.41 18.43 13.78
N ASP A 284 60.93 19.00 12.71
CA ASP A 284 61.47 20.23 12.15
C ASP A 284 60.38 21.32 12.15
N ARG A 285 60.81 22.48 12.59
CA ARG A 285 60.02 23.69 12.86
C ARG A 285 60.07 24.61 11.66
N SER A 286 58.94 25.16 11.34
CA SER A 286 58.57 26.52 10.91
C SER A 286 59.55 27.33 10.04
N PRO A 287 59.12 28.35 9.31
CA PRO A 287 58.39 29.48 9.90
C PRO A 287 57.26 30.11 9.08
N ALA A 288 56.60 31.02 9.78
CA ALA A 288 55.53 31.90 9.40
C ALA A 288 55.86 32.80 8.20
N GLY A 289 54.78 33.13 7.46
CA GLY A 289 54.72 34.24 6.54
C GLY A 289 53.30 34.81 6.55
N ASP A 290 53.15 35.93 7.24
CA ASP A 290 52.04 36.87 7.08
C ASP A 290 51.96 37.36 5.64
N VAL A 291 50.77 37.61 5.12
CA VAL A 291 50.31 38.83 4.40
C VAL A 291 48.82 38.78 4.18
N ASP A 292 48.12 39.65 4.85
CA ASP A 292 47.20 40.71 4.41
C ASP A 292 46.07 40.40 3.41
N GLY A 293 44.91 40.57 3.89
CA GLY A 293 43.94 41.64 3.65
C GLY A 293 43.15 41.61 2.33
N SER A 294 41.89 41.76 2.53
CA SER A 294 40.99 42.48 1.64
C SER A 294 39.93 41.70 0.85
N ALA A 295 38.73 42.19 1.11
CA ALA A 295 37.57 42.38 0.24
C ALA A 295 36.47 41.28 0.25
N ARG A 296 35.52 41.49 1.13
CA ARG A 296 34.13 41.09 0.99
C ARG A 296 33.48 41.86 -0.17
N THR A 297 32.79 41.18 -1.07
CA THR A 297 31.74 41.78 -1.87
C THR A 297 30.49 40.87 -1.79
N PRO A 298 29.32 41.46 -1.47
CA PRO A 298 28.05 40.75 -1.49
C PRO A 298 27.47 40.77 -2.90
N VAL A 299 27.05 39.60 -3.41
CA VAL A 299 26.27 39.56 -4.63
C VAL A 299 24.81 39.80 -4.26
N SER A 300 24.29 40.90 -4.77
CA SER A 300 22.94 41.43 -4.62
C SER A 300 21.91 40.51 -5.32
N GLY A 301 20.72 40.49 -4.71
CA GLY A 301 19.55 39.77 -5.18
C GLY A 301 19.01 40.30 -6.51
N LEU A 302 18.39 39.42 -7.25
CA LEU A 302 17.53 39.70 -8.35
C LEU A 302 16.10 40.01 -7.84
N PRO A 303 15.41 41.02 -8.41
CA PRO A 303 14.10 41.43 -7.93
C PRO A 303 12.97 40.56 -8.46
N LEU A 304 12.00 40.27 -7.59
CA LEU A 304 10.71 39.72 -7.90
C LEU A 304 9.88 40.76 -8.74
N ALA A 305 9.35 40.35 -9.87
CA ALA A 305 8.39 41.07 -10.64
C ALA A 305 7.02 41.12 -9.93
N PRO A 306 6.29 42.24 -10.00
CA PRO A 306 4.99 42.42 -9.36
C PRO A 306 3.87 41.70 -10.12
N ARG A 307 2.98 41.04 -9.37
CA ARG A 307 1.70 40.50 -9.87
C ARG A 307 0.74 41.66 -10.08
N GLU A 308 0.20 41.77 -11.26
CA GLU A 308 -0.96 42.64 -11.56
C GLU A 308 -2.26 42.04 -11.01
N PRO A 309 -3.20 42.85 -10.51
CA PRO A 309 -4.53 42.40 -10.10
C PRO A 309 -5.44 42.29 -11.33
N LEU A 310 -6.18 41.19 -11.43
CA LEU A 310 -7.28 41.04 -12.37
C LEU A 310 -8.50 41.77 -11.82
N ASP A 311 -8.90 42.81 -12.55
CA ASP A 311 -10.08 43.63 -12.31
C ASP A 311 -11.39 42.86 -12.49
N ALA A 312 -12.32 43.12 -11.59
CA ALA A 312 -13.72 42.80 -11.70
C ALA A 312 -14.43 43.86 -12.57
N ALA A 313 -15.16 43.44 -13.59
CA ALA A 313 -16.30 44.10 -14.26
C ALA A 313 -16.77 43.11 -15.36
N ASP A 314 -18.00 42.83 -15.62
CA ASP A 314 -19.20 43.64 -15.67
C ASP A 314 -20.42 42.74 -15.80
N GLU A 315 -21.42 42.92 -15.00
CA GLU A 315 -22.79 42.45 -15.23
C GLU A 315 -23.40 43.29 -16.33
N THR A 316 -24.01 42.71 -17.34
CA THR A 316 -25.35 43.02 -17.89
C THR A 316 -25.57 42.37 -19.25
N ARG A 317 -26.71 41.76 -19.36
CA ARG A 317 -27.70 41.69 -20.47
C ARG A 317 -28.05 40.27 -20.97
N ALA A 318 -29.18 39.80 -20.47
CA ALA A 318 -30.49 39.71 -21.17
C ALA A 318 -30.66 38.62 -22.25
N GLY A 319 -31.66 37.75 -22.00
CA GLY A 319 -32.62 37.34 -23.03
C GLY A 319 -32.56 35.92 -23.54
N GLY A 320 -33.34 35.03 -22.91
CA GLY A 320 -34.16 33.89 -23.32
C GLY A 320 -33.69 32.94 -24.41
N PRO A 321 -34.30 31.79 -24.66
CA PRO A 321 -35.70 31.48 -24.40
C PRO A 321 -35.94 30.17 -23.60
N THR A 322 -37.07 30.08 -22.99
CA THR A 322 -37.73 28.98 -22.27
C THR A 322 -37.84 27.69 -23.08
N ARG A 323 -37.38 26.58 -22.47
CA ARG A 323 -37.71 25.22 -22.89
C ARG A 323 -39.00 24.77 -22.18
N PRO A 324 -39.91 24.06 -22.86
CA PRO A 324 -41.15 23.55 -22.26
C PRO A 324 -40.91 22.32 -21.39
N ALA A 325 -41.67 22.25 -20.29
CA ALA A 325 -41.72 21.09 -19.35
C ALA A 325 -42.28 19.85 -20.02
N VAL A 326 -41.57 18.72 -19.94
CA VAL A 326 -42.08 17.41 -20.30
C VAL A 326 -42.67 16.78 -19.04
N ARG A 327 -43.94 16.47 -19.07
CA ARG A 327 -44.65 15.70 -18.05
C ARG A 327 -44.27 14.22 -18.14
N PRO A 328 -44.13 13.50 -17.00
CA PRO A 328 -43.92 12.06 -17.03
C PRO A 328 -45.23 11.33 -17.26
N HIS A 329 -45.31 10.50 -18.31
CA HIS A 329 -46.37 9.53 -18.51
C HIS A 329 -46.14 8.33 -17.57
N GLY A 330 -47.14 8.05 -16.74
CA GLY A 330 -47.21 6.82 -15.95
C GLY A 330 -47.48 5.61 -16.86
N TYR A 331 -46.71 4.56 -16.67
CA TYR A 331 -46.98 3.22 -17.20
C TYR A 331 -47.36 2.31 -16.03
N THR A 332 -48.62 1.96 -15.96
CA THR A 332 -49.14 0.82 -15.19
C THR A 332 -49.08 -0.41 -16.09
N GLY A 333 -48.17 -1.32 -15.84
CA GLY A 333 -48.07 -2.61 -16.50
C GLY A 333 -47.95 -3.70 -15.45
N ALA A 334 -48.97 -4.52 -15.29
CA ALA A 334 -49.00 -5.69 -14.43
C ALA A 334 -48.04 -6.76 -14.95
N VAL A 335 -47.20 -7.28 -14.06
CA VAL A 335 -46.32 -8.43 -14.33
C VAL A 335 -47.05 -9.71 -14.01
N PRO A 336 -47.14 -10.72 -14.93
CA PRO A 336 -47.76 -12.02 -14.63
C PRO A 336 -46.85 -12.89 -13.77
N ALA A 337 -47.43 -13.54 -12.77
CA ALA A 337 -46.77 -14.46 -11.85
C ALA A 337 -46.27 -15.73 -12.57
N THR A 338 -45.04 -16.11 -12.33
CA THR A 338 -44.41 -17.37 -12.78
C THR A 338 -44.83 -18.53 -11.85
N PRO A 339 -45.14 -19.74 -12.36
CA PRO A 339 -45.55 -20.86 -11.53
C PRO A 339 -44.39 -21.51 -10.78
N ALA A 340 -44.63 -21.82 -9.50
CA ALA A 340 -43.70 -22.54 -8.63
C ALA A 340 -43.45 -23.97 -9.11
N ASN A 341 -42.19 -24.33 -9.23
CA ASN A 341 -41.75 -25.70 -9.53
C ASN A 341 -41.75 -26.53 -8.22
N ARG A 342 -42.46 -27.64 -8.19
CA ARG A 342 -42.48 -28.58 -7.07
C ARG A 342 -41.63 -29.80 -7.41
N ASP A 343 -40.59 -30.04 -6.64
CA ASP A 343 -39.88 -31.31 -6.68
C ASP A 343 -40.60 -32.37 -5.85
N ARG A 344 -40.48 -33.62 -6.28
CA ARG A 344 -41.20 -34.80 -5.72
C ARG A 344 -40.70 -35.23 -4.32
N SER A 345 -39.71 -34.55 -3.73
CA SER A 345 -39.16 -34.87 -2.39
C SER A 345 -39.79 -34.13 -1.22
N GLY A 346 -40.69 -33.18 -1.46
CA GLY A 346 -41.44 -32.52 -0.39
C GLY A 346 -40.66 -31.55 0.49
N VAL A 347 -39.39 -31.27 0.18
CA VAL A 347 -38.54 -30.33 0.96
C VAL A 347 -38.63 -28.94 0.32
N ARG A 348 -39.09 -27.95 1.09
CA ARG A 348 -39.08 -26.54 0.70
C ARG A 348 -37.69 -25.99 0.94
N TYR A 349 -36.97 -25.58 -0.11
CA TYR A 349 -35.80 -24.68 0.01
C TYR A 349 -36.29 -23.24 -0.15
N VAL A 350 -36.06 -22.44 0.86
CA VAL A 350 -36.17 -20.99 0.79
C VAL A 350 -34.86 -20.50 0.23
N LEU A 351 -34.87 -20.03 -1.03
CA LEU A 351 -33.75 -19.27 -1.57
C LEU A 351 -33.84 -17.86 -0.99
N GLU A 352 -33.00 -17.53 -0.05
CA GLU A 352 -32.74 -16.14 0.32
C GLU A 352 -32.01 -15.49 -0.86
N GLU A 353 -32.68 -14.60 -1.56
CA GLU A 353 -32.05 -13.68 -2.50
C GLU A 353 -31.14 -12.73 -1.71
N GLU A 354 -29.86 -12.82 -1.95
CA GLU A 354 -28.94 -11.78 -1.50
C GLU A 354 -29.23 -10.51 -2.30
N PRO A 355 -29.47 -9.36 -1.64
CA PRO A 355 -29.58 -8.09 -2.33
C PRO A 355 -28.25 -7.70 -2.95
N SER A 356 -28.31 -7.36 -4.19
CA SER A 356 -27.26 -6.86 -5.09
C SER A 356 -26.48 -5.65 -4.55
#